data_df1c3146a5c70b9e8c4b76ad14f34719
#
_entry.id   df1c3146a5c70b9e8c4b76ad14f34719
#
_cell.length_a   1.000
_cell.length_b   1.000
_cell.length_c   1.000
_cell.angle_alpha   90.00
_cell.angle_beta   90.00
_cell.angle_gamma   90.00
#
_symmetry.space_group_name_H-M   'P 1'
#
loop_
_entity.id
_entity.type
_entity.pdbx_description
1 polymer ?
#
loop_
_entity_poly.entity_id
_entity_poly.type
_entity_poly.pdbx_seq_one_letter_code
_entity_poly.pdbx_strand_id
1 'polypeptide(L)'
;MKCKIVLKDEVNCKIEGLDVNTRRKCEKELKFFLPYAYHVPAYKLGRWDGCQSYFTVGGVTYINLLDRVLPTIMDNGYQIDIDDLRKKFDFKFPTVDETTFQHKVWPEKHQMAGEPIILRDYQIEIVNKYLETPHCLQEIATGAGKTLVTAALSERVEQYGRSIVIVPNKDLVRQTADDYANLGLDVGVYFGDKKELGKTHTICTWQSLNSIKKRFREGESDLSLADFAEDVVCVIVDEVHQAKADVLKELLTKEFAHIPLRWGLTGTIPKADHEKVSLQACLGDVTNKLSASELQGMDVLSQCHVNVVQMKEFAEYNNYQSELSYLTTDKARMEYVSGLIEKISASGNTLVLVDRIKAGGLICDNLPQANFVSGEMKSTDRKDQYDNINEGTNQIVVATYGVAAVGINIPRIFNLVLIEPGKSFVRVIQSIGRGIRKAEDKDNVQIWDITSTAKFSKKHLTERKKFYKEANYPFSIEKVDWQ
;
A
#
# COMPACT_ATOMS: atom_id res chain seq x y z
N MET A 1 11.52 41.39 -10.87
CA MET A 1 12.76 40.62 -10.53
C MET A 1 12.80 39.35 -11.39
N LYS A 2 13.99 38.75 -11.57
CA LYS A 2 14.09 37.48 -12.29
C LYS A 2 14.59 36.37 -11.37
N CYS A 3 14.05 35.18 -11.50
CA CYS A 3 14.57 33.99 -10.86
C CYS A 3 14.70 32.85 -11.89
N LYS A 4 15.47 31.83 -11.58
CA LYS A 4 15.75 30.71 -12.47
C LYS A 4 15.43 29.40 -11.76
N ILE A 5 14.61 28.56 -12.37
CA ILE A 5 14.35 27.20 -11.91
C ILE A 5 15.27 26.26 -12.67
N VAL A 6 16.20 25.64 -11.97
CA VAL A 6 17.13 24.66 -12.51
C VAL A 6 16.62 23.27 -12.19
N LEU A 7 16.17 22.52 -13.21
CA LEU A 7 15.73 21.13 -13.10
C LEU A 7 16.96 20.23 -13.19
N LYS A 8 17.38 19.63 -12.08
CA LYS A 8 18.63 18.85 -11.99
C LYS A 8 18.49 17.41 -12.46
N ASP A 9 17.40 16.79 -12.08
CA ASP A 9 17.03 15.42 -12.40
C ASP A 9 15.48 15.33 -12.44
N GLU A 10 14.91 14.17 -12.50
CA GLU A 10 13.45 14.00 -12.60
C GLU A 10 12.70 14.37 -11.31
N VAL A 11 13.39 14.61 -10.20
CA VAL A 11 12.79 14.88 -8.89
C VAL A 11 13.21 16.22 -8.34
N ASN A 12 14.49 16.55 -8.41
CA ASN A 12 15.08 17.66 -7.69
C ASN A 12 15.23 18.90 -8.57
N CYS A 13 14.87 20.05 -8.04
CA CYS A 13 15.12 21.33 -8.67
C CYS A 13 15.66 22.36 -7.66
N LYS A 14 16.25 23.42 -8.20
CA LYS A 14 16.76 24.56 -7.41
C LYS A 14 16.22 25.85 -7.99
N ILE A 15 15.68 26.72 -7.16
CA ILE A 15 15.22 28.05 -7.53
C ILE A 15 16.27 29.06 -7.12
N GLU A 16 16.90 29.67 -8.09
CA GLU A 16 17.97 30.65 -7.93
C GLU A 16 17.45 32.07 -8.16
N GLY A 17 18.09 33.06 -7.53
CA GLY A 17 17.76 34.49 -7.70
C GLY A 17 16.62 35.00 -6.83
N LEU A 18 16.03 34.17 -5.95
CA LEU A 18 15.04 34.64 -4.98
C LEU A 18 15.71 35.35 -3.80
N ASP A 19 15.12 36.43 -3.31
CA ASP A 19 15.50 37.06 -2.05
C ASP A 19 15.16 36.19 -0.83
N VAL A 20 15.77 36.51 0.32
CA VAL A 20 15.61 35.71 1.54
C VAL A 20 14.16 35.67 2.04
N ASN A 21 13.40 36.75 1.87
CA ASN A 21 12.02 36.83 2.37
C ASN A 21 11.12 35.94 1.52
N THR A 22 11.26 35.96 0.20
CA THR A 22 10.51 35.10 -0.72
C THR A 22 10.85 33.62 -0.49
N ARG A 23 12.13 33.27 -0.26
CA ARG A 23 12.54 31.90 0.09
C ARG A 23 11.88 31.42 1.39
N ARG A 24 11.82 32.26 2.42
CA ARG A 24 11.15 31.92 3.70
C ARG A 24 9.65 31.73 3.54
N LYS A 25 9.00 32.49 2.65
CA LYS A 25 7.59 32.28 2.32
C LYS A 25 7.39 30.91 1.65
N CYS A 26 8.20 30.58 0.65
CA CYS A 26 8.16 29.27 -0.01
C CYS A 26 8.46 28.11 0.96
N GLU A 27 9.43 28.28 1.86
CA GLU A 27 9.71 27.31 2.91
C GLU A 27 8.50 27.07 3.80
N LYS A 28 7.79 28.14 4.20
CA LYS A 28 6.59 28.04 5.04
C LYS A 28 5.45 27.28 4.36
N GLU A 29 5.26 27.45 3.04
CA GLU A 29 4.26 26.74 2.26
C GLU A 29 4.52 25.21 2.23
N LEU A 30 5.78 24.81 2.26
CA LEU A 30 6.21 23.41 2.17
C LEU A 30 6.76 22.85 3.49
N LYS A 31 6.35 23.42 4.64
CA LYS A 31 6.77 23.01 5.97
C LYS A 31 5.62 22.36 6.73
N PHE A 32 5.80 21.12 7.16
CA PHE A 32 4.77 20.31 7.78
C PHE A 32 5.22 19.79 9.13
N PHE A 33 4.37 19.91 10.14
CA PHE A 33 4.61 19.37 11.47
C PHE A 33 4.48 17.84 11.45
N LEU A 34 5.43 17.16 12.10
CA LEU A 34 5.46 15.71 12.20
C LEU A 34 4.82 15.26 13.51
N PRO A 35 3.69 14.53 13.50
CA PRO A 35 2.98 14.15 14.73
C PRO A 35 3.84 13.40 15.76
N TYR A 36 4.84 12.65 15.30
CA TYR A 36 5.77 11.94 16.17
C TYR A 36 6.83 12.83 16.84
N ALA A 37 6.92 14.11 16.46
CA ALA A 37 7.89 15.07 17.03
C ALA A 37 7.80 15.15 18.56
N TYR A 38 6.59 15.02 19.11
CA TYR A 38 6.38 15.00 20.58
C TYR A 38 7.16 13.90 21.31
N HIS A 39 7.59 12.86 20.61
CA HIS A 39 8.38 11.75 21.17
C HIS A 39 9.89 11.92 20.94
N VAL A 40 10.31 12.92 20.16
CA VAL A 40 11.71 13.14 19.79
C VAL A 40 12.41 14.04 20.82
N PRO A 41 13.55 13.62 21.40
CA PRO A 41 14.28 14.44 22.38
C PRO A 41 14.65 15.84 21.89
N ALA A 42 15.05 15.97 20.62
CA ALA A 42 15.43 17.28 20.04
C ALA A 42 14.26 18.28 20.04
N TYR A 43 13.02 17.83 19.80
CA TYR A 43 11.82 18.65 19.90
C TYR A 43 11.55 19.06 21.36
N LYS A 44 11.59 18.10 22.29
CA LYS A 44 11.37 18.35 23.72
C LYS A 44 12.38 19.35 24.31
N LEU A 45 13.60 19.37 23.76
CA LEU A 45 14.66 20.28 24.17
C LEU A 45 14.67 21.62 23.40
N GLY A 46 13.68 21.87 22.53
CA GLY A 46 13.61 23.10 21.72
C GLY A 46 14.70 23.23 20.65
N ARG A 47 15.42 22.15 20.34
CA ARG A 47 16.49 22.14 19.31
C ARG A 47 15.98 21.88 17.90
N TRP A 48 14.75 21.51 17.77
CA TRP A 48 14.04 21.23 16.52
C TRP A 48 12.57 21.64 16.68
N ASP A 49 11.99 22.25 15.67
CA ASP A 49 10.61 22.75 15.69
C ASP A 49 9.54 21.68 15.39
N GLY A 50 9.94 20.42 15.24
CA GLY A 50 9.03 19.31 14.94
C GLY A 50 8.56 19.25 13.48
N CYS A 51 9.09 20.09 12.61
CA CYS A 51 8.66 20.19 11.22
C CYS A 51 9.67 19.55 10.26
N GLN A 52 9.15 19.09 9.14
CA GLN A 52 9.89 18.73 7.94
C GLN A 52 9.59 19.75 6.86
N SER A 53 10.64 20.31 6.25
CA SER A 53 10.52 21.21 5.12
C SER A 53 10.89 20.48 3.81
N TYR A 54 10.10 20.75 2.77
CA TYR A 54 10.34 20.29 1.39
C TYR A 54 10.88 21.41 0.50
N PHE A 55 11.18 22.58 1.10
CA PHE A 55 11.87 23.70 0.48
C PHE A 55 12.98 24.18 1.39
N THR A 56 14.22 24.17 0.93
CA THR A 56 15.34 24.66 1.73
C THR A 56 15.53 26.17 1.57
N VAL A 57 16.11 26.83 2.59
CA VAL A 57 16.48 28.25 2.49
C VAL A 57 17.46 28.51 1.33
N GLY A 58 18.20 27.49 0.88
CA GLY A 58 19.05 27.51 -0.30
C GLY A 58 18.29 27.45 -1.64
N GLY A 59 16.95 27.34 -1.62
CA GLY A 59 16.10 27.27 -2.81
C GLY A 59 15.98 25.89 -3.43
N VAL A 60 16.40 24.83 -2.74
CA VAL A 60 16.25 23.44 -3.24
C VAL A 60 14.87 22.91 -2.85
N THR A 61 14.18 22.34 -3.83
CA THR A 61 12.86 21.72 -3.67
C THR A 61 12.67 20.59 -4.70
N TYR A 62 11.43 20.12 -4.84
CA TYR A 62 11.06 19.01 -5.72
C TYR A 62 10.20 19.51 -6.88
N ILE A 63 10.43 18.95 -8.08
CA ILE A 63 9.70 19.34 -9.30
C ILE A 63 8.19 19.21 -9.11
N ASN A 64 7.73 18.08 -8.53
CA ASN A 64 6.32 17.81 -8.30
C ASN A 64 5.66 18.70 -7.22
N LEU A 65 6.43 19.57 -6.55
CA LEU A 65 5.92 20.53 -5.56
C LEU A 65 6.01 21.98 -6.04
N LEU A 66 6.48 22.21 -7.27
CA LEU A 66 6.63 23.56 -7.82
C LEU A 66 5.31 24.33 -7.85
N ASP A 67 4.20 23.68 -8.20
CA ASP A 67 2.88 24.31 -8.27
C ASP A 67 2.44 24.93 -6.94
N ARG A 68 2.97 24.46 -5.81
CA ARG A 68 2.68 25.01 -4.48
C ARG A 68 3.42 26.31 -4.19
N VAL A 69 4.61 26.52 -4.77
CA VAL A 69 5.47 27.68 -4.48
C VAL A 69 5.48 28.69 -5.62
N LEU A 70 5.15 28.29 -6.85
CA LEU A 70 5.09 29.19 -7.99
C LEU A 70 4.18 30.42 -7.77
N PRO A 71 2.94 30.27 -7.23
CA PRO A 71 2.10 31.42 -6.91
C PRO A 71 2.80 32.44 -5.99
N THR A 72 3.42 31.96 -4.92
CA THR A 72 4.17 32.82 -3.97
C THR A 72 5.32 33.56 -4.66
N ILE A 73 6.03 32.91 -5.59
CA ILE A 73 7.13 33.53 -6.34
C ILE A 73 6.59 34.60 -7.29
N MET A 74 5.52 34.29 -8.02
CA MET A 74 4.90 35.22 -8.99
C MET A 74 4.28 36.44 -8.27
N ASP A 75 3.61 36.24 -7.16
CA ASP A 75 3.00 37.31 -6.35
C ASP A 75 4.06 38.26 -5.75
N ASN A 76 5.30 37.80 -5.59
CA ASN A 76 6.42 38.64 -5.19
C ASN A 76 7.13 39.30 -6.40
N GLY A 77 6.54 39.27 -7.60
CA GLY A 77 6.98 40.03 -8.79
C GLY A 77 8.17 39.40 -9.52
N TYR A 78 8.37 38.08 -9.40
CA TYR A 78 9.41 37.37 -10.14
C TYR A 78 8.91 36.89 -11.51
N GLN A 79 9.73 37.12 -12.53
CA GLN A 79 9.68 36.42 -13.80
C GLN A 79 10.54 35.15 -13.70
N ILE A 80 10.03 34.03 -14.23
CA ILE A 80 10.63 32.72 -14.04
C ILE A 80 11.24 32.28 -15.37
N ASP A 81 12.56 32.02 -15.37
CA ASP A 81 13.28 31.34 -16.43
C ASP A 81 13.50 29.87 -16.02
N ILE A 82 13.42 28.93 -16.96
CA ILE A 82 13.62 27.49 -16.69
C ILE A 82 14.90 27.02 -17.38
N ASP A 83 15.75 26.32 -16.63
CA ASP A 83 16.96 25.65 -17.10
C ASP A 83 16.82 24.15 -16.86
N ASP A 84 16.51 23.41 -17.92
CA ASP A 84 16.26 21.97 -17.85
C ASP A 84 17.51 21.18 -18.20
N LEU A 85 18.19 20.65 -17.18
CA LEU A 85 19.41 19.85 -17.29
C LEU A 85 19.13 18.34 -17.40
N ARG A 86 17.88 17.93 -17.40
CA ARG A 86 17.51 16.51 -17.44
C ARG A 86 17.81 15.90 -18.81
N LYS A 87 18.10 14.59 -18.80
CA LYS A 87 18.11 13.80 -20.03
C LYS A 87 16.68 13.79 -20.60
N LYS A 88 16.53 14.18 -21.87
CA LYS A 88 15.23 14.19 -22.51
C LYS A 88 14.91 12.84 -23.11
N PHE A 89 13.70 12.38 -22.86
CA PHE A 89 13.12 11.17 -23.42
C PHE A 89 11.90 11.53 -24.28
N ASP A 90 11.77 10.90 -25.43
CA ASP A 90 10.59 11.03 -26.31
C ASP A 90 9.73 9.77 -26.19
N PHE A 91 9.02 9.66 -25.06
CA PHE A 91 8.10 8.54 -24.85
C PHE A 91 6.87 8.72 -25.71
N LYS A 92 6.53 7.69 -26.50
CA LYS A 92 5.32 7.61 -27.32
C LYS A 92 4.64 6.29 -27.04
N PHE A 93 3.66 6.32 -26.17
CA PHE A 93 2.91 5.12 -25.82
C PHE A 93 1.62 5.04 -26.64
N PRO A 94 1.42 3.95 -27.39
CA PRO A 94 0.11 3.66 -27.96
C PRO A 94 -0.94 3.50 -26.86
N THR A 95 -2.13 4.02 -27.09
CA THR A 95 -3.27 3.80 -26.19
C THR A 95 -3.54 2.33 -26.02
N VAL A 96 -3.79 1.90 -24.80
CA VAL A 96 -4.19 0.54 -24.46
C VAL A 96 -5.70 0.44 -24.57
N ASP A 97 -6.18 -0.67 -25.12
CA ASP A 97 -7.59 -1.03 -25.25
C ASP A 97 -7.82 -2.51 -24.87
N GLU A 98 -9.04 -2.98 -24.99
CA GLU A 98 -9.43 -4.35 -24.69
C GLU A 98 -8.72 -5.40 -25.55
N THR A 99 -8.26 -5.04 -26.75
CA THR A 99 -7.59 -5.96 -27.69
C THR A 99 -6.10 -6.10 -27.44
N THR A 100 -5.52 -5.21 -26.66
CA THR A 100 -4.06 -5.05 -26.48
C THR A 100 -3.37 -6.34 -26.04
N PHE A 101 -3.99 -7.12 -25.16
CA PHE A 101 -3.43 -8.37 -24.61
C PHE A 101 -4.16 -9.63 -25.07
N GLN A 102 -5.13 -9.58 -25.97
CA GLN A 102 -5.91 -10.72 -26.43
C GLN A 102 -5.08 -11.84 -27.08
N HIS A 103 -3.89 -11.52 -27.56
CA HIS A 103 -2.95 -12.50 -28.11
C HIS A 103 -2.26 -13.35 -27.03
N LYS A 104 -2.42 -13.02 -25.74
CA LYS A 104 -1.94 -13.77 -24.58
C LYS A 104 -3.10 -14.49 -23.92
N VAL A 105 -2.85 -15.66 -23.37
CA VAL A 105 -3.85 -16.47 -22.68
C VAL A 105 -3.50 -16.68 -21.21
N TRP A 106 -4.51 -16.83 -20.38
CA TRP A 106 -4.31 -17.14 -18.97
C TRP A 106 -3.64 -18.52 -18.82
N PRO A 107 -2.67 -18.67 -17.90
CA PRO A 107 -1.95 -19.93 -17.70
C PRO A 107 -2.83 -21.01 -17.11
N GLU A 108 -2.43 -22.29 -17.26
CA GLU A 108 -3.17 -23.48 -16.83
C GLU A 108 -3.66 -23.47 -15.37
N LYS A 109 -2.94 -22.76 -14.48
CA LYS A 109 -3.28 -22.66 -13.04
C LYS A 109 -4.23 -21.51 -12.70
N HIS A 110 -4.62 -20.71 -13.70
CA HIS A 110 -5.55 -19.61 -13.50
C HIS A 110 -7.00 -20.08 -13.67
N GLN A 111 -7.96 -19.46 -12.96
CA GLN A 111 -9.40 -19.79 -13.08
C GLN A 111 -9.92 -19.66 -14.51
N MET A 112 -9.34 -18.74 -15.30
CA MET A 112 -9.65 -18.50 -16.71
C MET A 112 -8.62 -19.16 -17.64
N ALA A 113 -8.05 -20.28 -17.27
CA ALA A 113 -7.01 -20.96 -18.05
C ALA A 113 -7.40 -21.15 -19.52
N GLY A 114 -6.53 -20.73 -20.43
CA GLY A 114 -6.76 -20.84 -21.89
C GLY A 114 -7.59 -19.72 -22.50
N GLU A 115 -8.28 -18.89 -21.71
CA GLU A 115 -9.00 -17.74 -22.20
C GLU A 115 -8.04 -16.57 -22.50
N PRO A 116 -8.35 -15.71 -23.50
CA PRO A 116 -7.57 -14.53 -23.78
C PRO A 116 -7.51 -13.57 -22.58
N ILE A 117 -6.37 -12.87 -22.43
CA ILE A 117 -6.23 -11.83 -21.41
C ILE A 117 -6.85 -10.54 -21.94
N ILE A 118 -7.94 -10.13 -21.30
CA ILE A 118 -8.67 -8.91 -21.63
C ILE A 118 -8.62 -7.98 -20.41
N LEU A 119 -8.13 -6.75 -20.59
CA LEU A 119 -8.22 -5.74 -19.58
C LEU A 119 -9.66 -5.24 -19.44
N ARG A 120 -10.10 -5.02 -18.21
CA ARG A 120 -11.40 -4.43 -17.92
C ARG A 120 -11.36 -2.92 -18.21
N ASP A 121 -12.50 -2.31 -18.52
CA ASP A 121 -12.59 -0.89 -18.88
C ASP A 121 -11.86 0.03 -17.91
N TYR A 122 -12.06 -0.16 -16.61
CA TYR A 122 -11.37 0.64 -15.59
C TYR A 122 -9.85 0.37 -15.54
N GLN A 123 -9.37 -0.84 -15.90
CA GLN A 123 -7.93 -1.14 -15.97
C GLN A 123 -7.31 -0.44 -17.19
N ILE A 124 -8.02 -0.41 -18.30
CA ILE A 124 -7.64 0.34 -19.50
C ILE A 124 -7.50 1.83 -19.16
N GLU A 125 -8.48 2.41 -18.48
CA GLU A 125 -8.44 3.80 -18.04
C GLU A 125 -7.25 4.09 -17.12
N ILE A 126 -7.01 3.22 -16.13
CA ILE A 126 -5.89 3.32 -15.20
C ILE A 126 -4.55 3.31 -15.95
N VAL A 127 -4.35 2.33 -16.85
CA VAL A 127 -3.10 2.20 -17.61
C VAL A 127 -2.88 3.43 -18.49
N ASN A 128 -3.88 3.86 -19.26
CA ASN A 128 -3.76 5.01 -20.14
C ASN A 128 -3.44 6.30 -19.38
N LYS A 129 -4.02 6.53 -18.21
CA LYS A 129 -3.68 7.69 -17.36
C LYS A 129 -2.22 7.69 -16.91
N TYR A 130 -1.63 6.52 -16.62
CA TYR A 130 -0.20 6.44 -16.34
C TYR A 130 0.64 6.76 -17.58
N LEU A 131 0.26 6.23 -18.74
CA LEU A 131 1.02 6.45 -19.99
C LEU A 131 1.01 7.90 -20.46
N GLU A 132 0.00 8.69 -20.09
CA GLU A 132 -0.11 10.12 -20.37
C GLU A 132 0.76 10.99 -19.46
N THR A 133 1.12 10.49 -18.25
CA THR A 133 1.77 11.30 -17.22
C THR A 133 3.03 10.62 -16.69
N PRO A 134 4.23 11.22 -16.86
CA PRO A 134 5.47 10.58 -16.43
C PRO A 134 5.56 10.37 -14.91
N HIS A 135 4.98 11.27 -14.12
CA HIS A 135 4.91 11.16 -12.66
C HIS A 135 3.46 11.11 -12.22
N CYS A 136 3.02 9.99 -11.70
CA CYS A 136 1.61 9.76 -11.40
C CYS A 136 1.43 8.80 -10.23
N LEU A 137 0.52 9.16 -9.32
CA LEU A 137 0.04 8.30 -8.26
C LEU A 137 -1.46 8.06 -8.45
N GLN A 138 -1.91 6.81 -8.35
CA GLN A 138 -3.32 6.48 -8.41
C GLN A 138 -3.77 5.71 -7.16
N GLU A 139 -4.91 6.12 -6.59
CA GLU A 139 -5.57 5.42 -5.49
C GLU A 139 -6.51 4.37 -6.07
N ILE A 140 -6.10 3.10 -6.01
CA ILE A 140 -6.81 1.98 -6.62
C ILE A 140 -7.10 0.94 -5.56
N ALA A 141 -8.37 0.67 -5.31
CA ALA A 141 -8.80 -0.27 -4.27
C ALA A 141 -8.19 -1.66 -4.45
N THR A 142 -8.04 -2.36 -3.33
CA THR A 142 -7.61 -3.77 -3.32
C THR A 142 -8.64 -4.62 -4.09
N GLY A 143 -8.16 -5.54 -4.91
CA GLY A 143 -9.02 -6.42 -5.73
C GLY A 143 -9.28 -5.89 -7.15
N ALA A 144 -8.80 -4.69 -7.51
CA ALA A 144 -8.91 -4.14 -8.86
C ALA A 144 -7.97 -4.82 -9.90
N GLY A 145 -7.11 -5.75 -9.48
CA GLY A 145 -6.11 -6.38 -10.37
C GLY A 145 -4.89 -5.48 -10.64
N LYS A 146 -4.41 -4.77 -9.62
CA LYS A 146 -3.24 -3.87 -9.72
C LYS A 146 -2.01 -4.53 -10.35
N THR A 147 -1.77 -5.81 -10.08
CA THR A 147 -0.60 -6.52 -10.63
C THR A 147 -0.68 -6.65 -12.15
N LEU A 148 -1.86 -6.91 -12.71
CA LEU A 148 -2.05 -6.93 -14.16
C LEU A 148 -1.84 -5.53 -14.76
N VAL A 149 -2.29 -4.48 -14.08
CA VAL A 149 -2.04 -3.08 -14.47
C VAL A 149 -0.54 -2.79 -14.50
N THR A 150 0.21 -3.16 -13.46
CA THR A 150 1.66 -2.93 -13.42
C THR A 150 2.41 -3.71 -14.50
N ALA A 151 1.98 -4.94 -14.78
CA ALA A 151 2.55 -5.75 -15.85
C ALA A 151 2.28 -5.15 -17.24
N ALA A 152 1.06 -4.64 -17.47
CA ALA A 152 0.70 -3.93 -18.70
C ALA A 152 1.56 -2.66 -18.89
N LEU A 153 1.76 -1.89 -17.83
CA LEU A 153 2.64 -0.71 -17.86
C LEU A 153 4.09 -1.08 -18.17
N SER A 154 4.62 -2.11 -17.53
CA SER A 154 5.99 -2.58 -17.75
C SER A 154 6.21 -3.04 -19.19
N GLU A 155 5.25 -3.75 -19.78
CA GLU A 155 5.31 -4.15 -21.21
C GLU A 155 5.36 -2.93 -22.15
N ARG A 156 4.57 -1.89 -21.89
CA ARG A 156 4.60 -0.67 -22.70
C ARG A 156 5.94 0.05 -22.62
N VAL A 157 6.64 -0.06 -21.51
CA VAL A 157 7.91 0.63 -21.23
C VAL A 157 9.12 -0.11 -21.81
N GLU A 158 9.07 -1.44 -21.96
CA GLU A 158 10.26 -2.25 -22.28
C GLU A 158 10.98 -1.85 -23.57
N GLN A 159 10.27 -1.27 -24.54
CA GLN A 159 10.88 -0.72 -25.76
C GLN A 159 11.84 0.45 -25.51
N TYR A 160 11.74 1.12 -24.35
CA TYR A 160 12.57 2.28 -23.99
C TYR A 160 13.67 1.93 -22.99
N GLY A 161 13.53 0.83 -22.27
CA GLY A 161 14.48 0.40 -21.26
C GLY A 161 13.88 -0.51 -20.21
N ARG A 162 14.61 -0.69 -19.11
CA ARG A 162 14.23 -1.57 -18.01
C ARG A 162 13.24 -0.91 -17.04
N SER A 163 12.51 -1.73 -16.32
CA SER A 163 11.67 -1.26 -15.21
C SER A 163 12.03 -1.92 -13.87
N ILE A 164 11.87 -1.17 -12.79
CA ILE A 164 11.93 -1.66 -11.41
C ILE A 164 10.54 -1.54 -10.79
N VAL A 165 10.05 -2.64 -10.20
CA VAL A 165 8.78 -2.65 -9.46
C VAL A 165 9.09 -2.90 -8.00
N ILE A 166 8.78 -1.91 -7.16
CA ILE A 166 8.99 -1.98 -5.71
C ILE A 166 7.69 -2.39 -5.05
N VAL A 167 7.71 -3.52 -4.35
CA VAL A 167 6.58 -4.04 -3.59
C VAL A 167 6.94 -4.16 -2.11
N PRO A 168 5.96 -4.14 -1.18
CA PRO A 168 6.24 -4.03 0.25
C PRO A 168 6.90 -5.27 0.88
N ASN A 169 6.76 -6.45 0.27
CA ASN A 169 7.19 -7.70 0.91
C ASN A 169 7.47 -8.84 -0.07
N LYS A 170 8.09 -9.91 0.45
CA LYS A 170 8.56 -11.08 -0.32
C LYS A 170 7.44 -11.85 -1.02
N ASP A 171 6.26 -11.95 -0.42
CA ASP A 171 5.16 -12.73 -0.98
C ASP A 171 4.57 -11.99 -2.20
N LEU A 172 4.45 -10.67 -2.11
CA LEU A 172 4.06 -9.85 -3.27
C LEU A 172 5.13 -9.82 -4.36
N VAL A 173 6.43 -9.91 -4.03
CA VAL A 173 7.47 -10.07 -5.06
C VAL A 173 7.21 -11.32 -5.89
N ARG A 174 6.94 -12.46 -5.24
CA ARG A 174 6.69 -13.73 -5.93
C ARG A 174 5.41 -13.67 -6.76
N GLN A 175 4.31 -13.21 -6.16
CA GLN A 175 3.04 -13.09 -6.87
C GLN A 175 3.15 -12.17 -8.08
N THR A 176 3.78 -11.00 -7.93
CA THR A 176 3.97 -10.06 -9.04
C THR A 176 4.86 -10.64 -10.12
N ALA A 177 5.93 -11.35 -9.76
CA ALA A 177 6.80 -12.01 -10.72
C ALA A 177 6.09 -13.14 -11.46
N ASP A 178 5.27 -13.94 -10.78
CA ASP A 178 4.44 -14.98 -11.39
C ASP A 178 3.47 -14.37 -12.42
N ASP A 179 2.79 -13.26 -12.08
CA ASP A 179 1.86 -12.56 -12.98
C ASP A 179 2.59 -11.98 -14.21
N TYR A 180 3.79 -11.42 -14.03
CA TYR A 180 4.64 -10.94 -15.13
C TYR A 180 5.08 -12.09 -16.04
N ALA A 181 5.52 -13.20 -15.46
CA ALA A 181 5.90 -14.39 -16.22
C ALA A 181 4.71 -14.96 -17.00
N ASN A 182 3.51 -14.95 -16.42
CA ASN A 182 2.27 -15.38 -17.07
C ASN A 182 1.93 -14.52 -18.30
N LEU A 183 2.30 -13.23 -18.27
CA LEU A 183 2.20 -12.33 -19.42
C LEU A 183 3.36 -12.48 -20.42
N GLY A 184 4.30 -13.40 -20.15
CA GLY A 184 5.47 -13.64 -21.01
C GLY A 184 6.52 -12.53 -20.95
N LEU A 185 6.56 -11.76 -19.87
CA LEU A 185 7.57 -10.71 -19.66
C LEU A 185 8.88 -11.29 -19.13
N ASP A 186 10.02 -10.72 -19.53
CA ASP A 186 11.34 -11.08 -19.02
C ASP A 186 11.54 -10.46 -17.62
N VAL A 187 11.17 -11.21 -16.59
CA VAL A 187 11.13 -10.77 -15.20
C VAL A 187 12.15 -11.48 -14.34
N GLY A 188 12.78 -10.75 -13.43
CA GLY A 188 13.63 -11.26 -12.37
C GLY A 188 13.20 -10.72 -11.01
N VAL A 189 13.63 -11.40 -9.96
CA VAL A 189 13.32 -11.03 -8.58
C VAL A 189 14.58 -10.70 -7.79
N TYR A 190 14.48 -9.66 -6.93
CA TYR A 190 15.59 -9.28 -6.06
C TYR A 190 15.12 -9.09 -4.62
N PHE A 191 15.20 -10.15 -3.84
CA PHE A 191 14.87 -10.14 -2.41
C PHE A 191 15.51 -11.32 -1.67
N GLY A 192 15.86 -11.14 -0.39
CA GLY A 192 16.42 -12.19 0.44
C GLY A 192 17.62 -12.87 -0.22
N ASP A 193 17.52 -14.18 -0.43
CA ASP A 193 18.57 -14.99 -1.07
C ASP A 193 18.44 -15.06 -2.61
N LYS A 194 17.30 -14.66 -3.15
CA LYS A 194 17.07 -14.58 -4.61
C LYS A 194 17.54 -13.23 -5.15
N LYS A 195 18.53 -13.24 -6.03
CA LYS A 195 19.19 -12.04 -6.58
C LYS A 195 19.39 -12.20 -8.08
N GLU A 196 18.31 -12.11 -8.81
CA GLU A 196 18.32 -12.19 -10.27
C GLU A 196 18.53 -10.79 -10.86
N LEU A 197 19.65 -10.63 -11.57
CA LEU A 197 20.04 -9.39 -12.24
C LEU A 197 19.96 -9.53 -13.77
N GLY A 198 20.01 -8.41 -14.48
CA GLY A 198 20.08 -8.38 -15.95
C GLY A 198 18.76 -8.70 -16.65
N LYS A 199 17.64 -8.69 -15.93
CA LYS A 199 16.30 -8.85 -16.50
C LYS A 199 15.70 -7.50 -16.91
N THR A 200 14.81 -7.52 -17.90
CA THR A 200 14.12 -6.31 -18.38
C THR A 200 13.26 -5.70 -17.28
N HIS A 201 12.57 -6.55 -16.52
CA HIS A 201 11.77 -6.12 -15.37
C HIS A 201 12.31 -6.75 -14.09
N THR A 202 12.53 -5.94 -13.06
CA THR A 202 13.01 -6.42 -11.76
C THR A 202 12.00 -6.11 -10.68
N ILE A 203 11.46 -7.16 -10.06
CA ILE A 203 10.55 -7.02 -8.90
C ILE A 203 11.38 -7.12 -7.62
N CYS A 204 11.28 -6.14 -6.75
CA CYS A 204 12.09 -6.09 -5.53
C CYS A 204 11.33 -5.47 -4.36
N THR A 205 11.93 -5.56 -3.16
CA THR A 205 11.44 -4.83 -1.99
C THR A 205 12.33 -3.63 -1.71
N TRP A 206 11.77 -2.57 -1.10
CA TRP A 206 12.56 -1.41 -0.67
C TRP A 206 13.66 -1.79 0.34
N GLN A 207 13.43 -2.84 1.17
CA GLN A 207 14.42 -3.36 2.10
C GLN A 207 15.64 -3.93 1.37
N SER A 208 15.41 -4.64 0.27
CA SER A 208 16.48 -5.21 -0.55
C SER A 208 17.31 -4.13 -1.23
N LEU A 209 16.67 -3.07 -1.74
CA LEU A 209 17.36 -1.91 -2.29
C LEU A 209 18.21 -1.19 -1.24
N ASN A 210 17.66 -0.99 -0.05
CA ASN A 210 18.41 -0.40 1.06
C ASN A 210 19.59 -1.28 1.50
N SER A 211 19.46 -2.62 1.41
CA SER A 211 20.54 -3.55 1.67
C SER A 211 21.67 -3.44 0.64
N ILE A 212 21.37 -3.28 -0.66
CA ILE A 212 22.37 -3.00 -1.70
C ILE A 212 23.17 -1.77 -1.31
N LYS A 213 22.49 -0.65 -1.03
CA LYS A 213 23.10 0.63 -0.65
C LYS A 213 24.03 0.49 0.57
N LYS A 214 23.57 -0.22 1.61
CA LYS A 214 24.32 -0.42 2.84
C LYS A 214 25.59 -1.25 2.58
N ARG A 215 25.46 -2.40 1.93
CA ARG A 215 26.58 -3.33 1.64
C ARG A 215 27.62 -2.71 0.72
N PHE A 216 27.20 -1.95 -0.30
CA PHE A 216 28.12 -1.21 -1.16
C PHE A 216 28.92 -0.17 -0.36
N ARG A 217 28.26 0.62 0.50
CA ARG A 217 28.92 1.63 1.35
C ARG A 217 29.90 1.00 2.36
N GLU A 218 29.60 -0.20 2.86
CA GLU A 218 30.42 -0.94 3.80
C GLU A 218 31.54 -1.77 3.12
N GLY A 219 31.62 -1.75 1.78
CA GLY A 219 32.61 -2.51 1.01
C GLY A 219 32.37 -4.02 0.96
N GLU A 220 31.14 -4.45 1.32
CA GLU A 220 30.74 -5.86 1.32
C GLU A 220 30.23 -6.36 -0.03
N SER A 221 30.03 -5.46 -0.99
CA SER A 221 29.48 -5.76 -2.31
C SER A 221 29.94 -4.71 -3.33
N ASP A 222 30.28 -5.14 -4.54
CA ASP A 222 30.63 -4.26 -5.65
C ASP A 222 29.37 -3.71 -6.36
N LEU A 223 28.18 -4.27 -6.11
CA LEU A 223 26.94 -3.83 -6.70
C LEU A 223 26.45 -2.55 -6.03
N SER A 224 26.47 -1.43 -6.77
CA SER A 224 25.82 -0.18 -6.34
C SER A 224 24.36 -0.12 -6.76
N LEU A 225 23.58 0.84 -6.21
CA LEU A 225 22.21 1.11 -6.68
C LEU A 225 22.23 1.75 -8.08
N ALA A 226 23.30 2.45 -8.46
CA ALA A 226 23.47 2.99 -9.81
C ALA A 226 23.59 1.86 -10.83
N ASP A 227 24.43 0.83 -10.56
CA ASP A 227 24.56 -0.34 -11.43
C ASP A 227 23.24 -1.15 -11.48
N PHE A 228 22.55 -1.27 -10.35
CA PHE A 228 21.26 -1.95 -10.28
C PHE A 228 20.19 -1.25 -11.14
N ALA A 229 20.23 0.08 -11.20
CA ALA A 229 19.29 0.91 -11.94
C ALA A 229 19.83 1.32 -13.34
N GLU A 230 20.91 0.70 -13.82
CA GLU A 230 21.41 0.94 -15.18
C GLU A 230 20.33 0.62 -16.22
N ASP A 231 20.14 1.53 -17.20
CA ASP A 231 19.12 1.46 -18.26
C ASP A 231 17.66 1.38 -17.75
N VAL A 232 17.41 1.67 -16.48
CA VAL A 232 16.06 1.73 -15.92
C VAL A 232 15.44 3.08 -16.29
N VAL A 233 14.31 3.02 -17.00
CA VAL A 233 13.54 4.20 -17.41
C VAL A 233 12.21 4.34 -16.65
N CYS A 234 11.84 3.31 -15.90
CA CYS A 234 10.57 3.29 -15.13
C CYS A 234 10.75 2.69 -13.75
N VAL A 235 10.25 3.38 -12.74
CA VAL A 235 10.05 2.84 -11.39
C VAL A 235 8.55 2.83 -11.07
N ILE A 236 8.04 1.65 -10.71
CA ILE A 236 6.67 1.46 -10.26
C ILE A 236 6.71 1.09 -8.77
N VAL A 237 5.94 1.77 -7.94
CA VAL A 237 5.84 1.49 -6.51
C VAL A 237 4.42 1.05 -6.17
N ASP A 238 4.26 -0.21 -5.81
CA ASP A 238 2.97 -0.73 -5.35
C ASP A 238 2.86 -0.62 -3.82
N GLU A 239 1.64 -0.36 -3.36
CA GLU A 239 1.30 -0.14 -1.95
C GLU A 239 2.23 0.89 -1.26
N VAL A 240 2.38 2.05 -1.90
CA VAL A 240 3.32 3.13 -1.50
C VAL A 240 3.22 3.53 -0.02
N HIS A 241 2.04 3.35 0.61
CA HIS A 241 1.81 3.68 2.02
C HIS A 241 2.46 2.68 2.99
N GLN A 242 2.86 1.48 2.55
CA GLN A 242 3.47 0.45 3.42
C GLN A 242 4.98 0.60 3.56
N ALA A 243 5.63 1.35 2.69
CA ALA A 243 7.05 1.61 2.82
C ALA A 243 7.32 2.56 4.00
N LYS A 244 8.46 2.38 4.69
CA LYS A 244 8.94 3.43 5.59
C LYS A 244 9.17 4.68 4.76
N ALA A 245 8.35 5.70 4.98
CA ALA A 245 8.29 6.91 4.15
C ALA A 245 9.67 7.53 3.91
N ASP A 246 10.53 7.58 4.93
CA ASP A 246 11.86 8.17 4.83
C ASP A 246 12.81 7.35 3.95
N VAL A 247 12.78 6.00 4.03
CA VAL A 247 13.68 5.13 3.24
C VAL A 247 13.26 5.14 1.77
N LEU A 248 11.96 4.97 1.50
CA LEU A 248 11.46 5.03 0.13
C LEU A 248 11.68 6.41 -0.48
N LYS A 249 11.44 7.48 0.27
CA LYS A 249 11.73 8.85 -0.15
C LYS A 249 13.19 9.01 -0.51
N GLU A 250 14.13 8.55 0.34
CA GLU A 250 15.55 8.65 0.06
C GLU A 250 15.94 7.91 -1.22
N LEU A 251 15.46 6.68 -1.41
CA LEU A 251 15.69 5.91 -2.64
C LEU A 251 15.17 6.66 -3.88
N LEU A 252 13.94 7.11 -3.85
CA LEU A 252 13.28 7.74 -5.00
C LEU A 252 13.79 9.14 -5.30
N THR A 253 14.23 9.90 -4.29
CA THR A 253 14.67 11.31 -4.49
C THR A 253 16.17 11.48 -4.66
N LYS A 254 16.95 10.44 -4.36
CA LYS A 254 18.42 10.46 -4.50
C LYS A 254 18.87 9.42 -5.52
N GLU A 255 18.84 8.14 -5.16
CA GLU A 255 19.43 7.06 -5.93
C GLU A 255 18.72 6.86 -7.29
N PHE A 256 17.38 6.96 -7.30
CA PHE A 256 16.54 6.79 -8.47
C PHE A 256 15.99 8.13 -9.01
N ALA A 257 16.59 9.24 -8.63
CA ALA A 257 16.14 10.56 -9.08
C ALA A 257 16.27 10.78 -10.60
N HIS A 258 17.10 9.99 -11.27
CA HIS A 258 17.31 10.05 -12.72
C HIS A 258 16.25 9.30 -13.54
N ILE A 259 15.41 8.48 -12.91
CA ILE A 259 14.42 7.64 -13.60
C ILE A 259 13.21 8.49 -14.01
N PRO A 260 12.89 8.59 -15.33
CA PRO A 260 11.90 9.55 -15.82
C PRO A 260 10.45 9.12 -15.60
N LEU A 261 10.12 7.83 -15.69
CA LEU A 261 8.77 7.35 -15.46
C LEU A 261 8.64 6.85 -14.00
N ARG A 262 7.76 7.51 -13.26
CA ARG A 262 7.64 7.34 -11.81
C ARG A 262 6.18 7.15 -11.43
N TRP A 263 5.76 5.90 -11.30
CA TRP A 263 4.37 5.55 -11.10
C TRP A 263 4.12 4.87 -9.76
N GLY A 264 3.12 5.35 -9.04
CA GLY A 264 2.74 4.81 -7.75
C GLY A 264 1.31 4.29 -7.74
N LEU A 265 1.09 3.16 -7.07
CA LEU A 265 -0.22 2.58 -6.83
C LEU A 265 -0.43 2.39 -5.33
N THR A 266 -1.64 2.61 -4.87
CA THR A 266 -2.01 2.29 -3.49
C THR A 266 -3.51 2.09 -3.36
N GLY A 267 -3.91 1.19 -2.48
CA GLY A 267 -5.33 1.05 -2.12
C GLY A 267 -5.83 2.15 -1.20
N THR A 268 -4.94 2.96 -0.65
CA THR A 268 -5.27 3.99 0.33
C THR A 268 -4.21 5.08 0.39
N ILE A 269 -4.59 6.32 0.14
CA ILE A 269 -3.71 7.48 0.34
C ILE A 269 -3.65 7.81 1.84
N PRO A 270 -2.46 8.02 2.42
CA PRO A 270 -2.32 8.48 3.80
C PRO A 270 -3.11 9.78 4.05
N LYS A 271 -3.70 9.92 5.24
CA LYS A 271 -4.49 11.12 5.58
C LYS A 271 -3.62 12.30 6.04
N ALA A 272 -2.43 12.03 6.58
CA ALA A 272 -1.53 13.06 7.09
C ALA A 272 -0.88 13.85 5.94
N ASP A 273 -0.92 15.18 6.01
CA ASP A 273 -0.45 16.04 4.93
C ASP A 273 1.05 15.87 4.64
N HIS A 274 1.88 15.69 5.66
CA HIS A 274 3.32 15.44 5.47
C HIS A 274 3.61 14.15 4.69
N GLU A 275 2.79 13.11 4.89
CA GLU A 275 2.91 11.85 4.13
C GLU A 275 2.46 12.02 2.69
N LYS A 276 1.33 12.73 2.46
CA LYS A 276 0.85 13.04 1.09
C LYS A 276 1.88 13.83 0.30
N VAL A 277 2.44 14.87 0.90
CA VAL A 277 3.46 15.72 0.25
C VAL A 277 4.74 14.93 -0.03
N SER A 278 5.12 14.02 0.87
CA SER A 278 6.25 13.11 0.63
C SER A 278 6.03 12.24 -0.61
N LEU A 279 4.84 11.64 -0.75
CA LEU A 279 4.49 10.84 -1.91
C LEU A 279 4.41 11.67 -3.19
N GLN A 280 3.79 12.86 -3.12
CA GLN A 280 3.72 13.80 -4.24
C GLN A 280 5.12 14.18 -4.73
N ALA A 281 6.04 14.52 -3.81
CA ALA A 281 7.42 14.84 -4.17
C ALA A 281 8.13 13.71 -4.93
N CYS A 282 7.87 12.45 -4.55
CA CYS A 282 8.53 11.27 -5.12
C CYS A 282 7.92 10.78 -6.44
N LEU A 283 6.58 10.82 -6.55
CA LEU A 283 5.82 10.09 -7.57
C LEU A 283 4.83 10.98 -8.35
N GLY A 284 4.62 12.22 -7.93
CA GLY A 284 3.65 13.12 -8.57
C GLY A 284 2.29 13.14 -7.88
N ASP A 285 1.34 13.79 -8.53
CA ASP A 285 -0.01 13.98 -8.02
C ASP A 285 -0.86 12.72 -8.08
N VAL A 286 -1.89 12.67 -7.24
CA VAL A 286 -2.95 11.67 -7.32
C VAL A 286 -3.86 12.05 -8.48
N THR A 287 -3.77 11.33 -9.59
CA THR A 287 -4.50 11.64 -10.84
C THR A 287 -5.77 10.85 -10.99
N ASN A 288 -5.93 9.76 -10.26
CA ASN A 288 -7.12 8.90 -10.33
C ASN A 288 -7.42 8.25 -9.00
N LYS A 289 -8.71 7.95 -8.79
CA LYS A 289 -9.20 7.22 -7.64
C LYS A 289 -10.27 6.24 -8.07
N LEU A 290 -10.07 4.97 -7.73
CA LEU A 290 -11.04 3.90 -7.92
C LEU A 290 -11.29 3.23 -6.56
N SER A 291 -12.46 3.48 -5.99
CA SER A 291 -12.85 2.99 -4.68
C SER A 291 -13.38 1.54 -4.72
N ALA A 292 -13.38 0.88 -3.56
CA ALA A 292 -14.00 -0.45 -3.44
C ALA A 292 -15.51 -0.40 -3.73
N SER A 293 -16.19 0.69 -3.38
CA SER A 293 -17.63 0.89 -3.65
C SER A 293 -17.92 0.95 -5.17
N GLU A 294 -17.06 1.61 -5.96
CA GLU A 294 -17.19 1.62 -7.42
C GLU A 294 -16.97 0.23 -8.00
N LEU A 295 -15.98 -0.50 -7.53
CA LEU A 295 -15.74 -1.89 -7.96
C LEU A 295 -16.89 -2.84 -7.57
N GLN A 296 -17.54 -2.60 -6.44
CA GLN A 296 -18.76 -3.32 -6.05
C GLN A 296 -19.93 -2.98 -6.99
N GLY A 297 -20.07 -1.72 -7.37
CA GLY A 297 -21.06 -1.28 -8.37
C GLY A 297 -20.85 -1.88 -9.77
N MET A 298 -19.59 -2.17 -10.12
CA MET A 298 -19.20 -2.84 -11.38
C MET A 298 -19.22 -4.37 -11.27
N ASP A 299 -19.70 -4.94 -10.18
CA ASP A 299 -19.71 -6.37 -9.90
C ASP A 299 -18.32 -7.06 -9.92
N VAL A 300 -17.27 -6.29 -9.64
CA VAL A 300 -15.87 -6.78 -9.53
C VAL A 300 -15.56 -7.28 -8.12
N LEU A 301 -16.16 -6.66 -7.11
CA LEU A 301 -16.06 -7.05 -5.71
C LEU A 301 -17.43 -7.44 -5.15
N SER A 302 -17.43 -8.35 -4.21
CA SER A 302 -18.64 -8.74 -3.47
C SER A 302 -19.18 -7.58 -2.66
N GLN A 303 -20.50 -7.52 -2.48
CA GLN A 303 -21.13 -6.65 -1.50
C GLN A 303 -20.72 -7.05 -0.08
N CYS A 304 -20.80 -6.13 0.88
CA CYS A 304 -20.48 -6.45 2.27
C CYS A 304 -21.42 -5.74 3.25
N HIS A 305 -21.53 -6.32 4.43
CA HIS A 305 -22.15 -5.68 5.59
C HIS A 305 -21.22 -5.82 6.81
N VAL A 306 -21.04 -4.74 7.58
CA VAL A 306 -20.20 -4.76 8.79
C VAL A 306 -21.08 -4.92 10.02
N ASN A 307 -20.97 -6.06 10.67
CA ASN A 307 -21.63 -6.38 11.94
C ASN A 307 -20.68 -6.01 13.10
N VAL A 308 -20.90 -4.89 13.75
CA VAL A 308 -20.12 -4.50 14.93
C VAL A 308 -20.67 -5.19 16.15
N VAL A 309 -19.91 -6.09 16.74
CA VAL A 309 -20.23 -6.76 18.00
C VAL A 309 -19.46 -6.08 19.13
N GLN A 310 -20.15 -5.23 19.89
CA GLN A 310 -19.55 -4.47 20.98
C GLN A 310 -19.79 -5.17 22.32
N MET A 311 -18.78 -5.87 22.81
CA MET A 311 -18.81 -6.61 24.07
C MET A 311 -18.71 -5.66 25.25
N LYS A 312 -19.59 -5.82 26.26
CA LYS A 312 -19.53 -5.02 27.48
C LYS A 312 -18.30 -5.39 28.30
N GLU A 313 -17.55 -4.37 28.74
CA GLU A 313 -16.38 -4.51 29.61
C GLU A 313 -16.52 -3.56 30.81
N PHE A 314 -16.13 -4.04 31.98
CA PHE A 314 -16.18 -3.28 33.22
C PHE A 314 -14.76 -2.89 33.72
N ALA A 315 -13.73 -3.58 33.22
CA ALA A 315 -12.35 -3.30 33.59
C ALA A 315 -11.82 -2.02 32.94
N GLU A 316 -11.13 -1.19 33.72
CA GLU A 316 -10.50 0.04 33.25
C GLU A 316 -8.97 -0.13 33.17
N TYR A 317 -8.37 0.41 32.11
CA TYR A 317 -6.94 0.36 31.86
C TYR A 317 -6.36 1.75 31.64
N ASN A 318 -5.16 1.97 32.16
CA ASN A 318 -4.48 3.27 32.07
C ASN A 318 -3.91 3.57 30.68
N ASN A 319 -3.65 2.55 29.88
CA ASN A 319 -3.10 2.71 28.53
C ASN A 319 -3.67 1.66 27.56
N TYR A 320 -3.57 1.98 26.26
CA TYR A 320 -4.08 1.13 25.17
C TYR A 320 -3.47 -0.27 25.16
N GLN A 321 -2.16 -0.38 25.41
CA GLN A 321 -1.47 -1.68 25.30
C GLN A 321 -1.96 -2.67 26.38
N SER A 322 -2.20 -2.17 27.59
CA SER A 322 -2.74 -2.99 28.69
C SER A 322 -4.18 -3.40 28.41
N GLU A 323 -5.02 -2.47 27.93
CA GLU A 323 -6.39 -2.77 27.52
C GLU A 323 -6.43 -3.80 26.40
N LEU A 324 -5.68 -3.59 25.30
CA LEU A 324 -5.60 -4.51 24.18
C LEU A 324 -5.08 -5.89 24.62
N SER A 325 -4.08 -5.92 25.50
CA SER A 325 -3.58 -7.18 26.04
C SER A 325 -4.66 -7.99 26.73
N TYR A 326 -5.44 -7.37 27.61
CA TYR A 326 -6.58 -8.00 28.25
C TYR A 326 -7.61 -8.46 27.21
N LEU A 327 -8.09 -7.58 26.35
CA LEU A 327 -9.14 -7.85 25.36
C LEU A 327 -8.80 -8.99 24.40
N THR A 328 -7.51 -9.28 24.20
CA THR A 328 -7.03 -10.29 23.25
C THR A 328 -6.38 -11.51 23.90
N THR A 329 -6.22 -11.54 25.23
CA THR A 329 -5.57 -12.66 25.93
C THR A 329 -6.26 -13.14 27.21
N ASP A 330 -7.34 -12.49 27.63
CA ASP A 330 -8.18 -13.01 28.71
C ASP A 330 -8.87 -14.30 28.25
N LYS A 331 -8.74 -15.37 29.03
CA LYS A 331 -9.17 -16.71 28.63
C LYS A 331 -10.68 -16.81 28.47
N ALA A 332 -11.45 -16.31 29.46
CA ALA A 332 -12.90 -16.39 29.42
C ALA A 332 -13.48 -15.58 28.26
N ARG A 333 -12.94 -14.37 28.03
CA ARG A 333 -13.31 -13.53 26.89
C ARG A 333 -12.99 -14.21 25.56
N MET A 334 -11.80 -14.77 25.42
CA MET A 334 -11.38 -15.44 24.17
C MET A 334 -12.14 -16.74 23.93
N GLU A 335 -12.57 -17.45 24.95
CA GLU A 335 -13.48 -18.59 24.84
C GLU A 335 -14.84 -18.16 24.28
N TYR A 336 -15.42 -17.09 24.80
CA TYR A 336 -16.66 -16.52 24.27
C TYR A 336 -16.51 -16.07 22.82
N VAL A 337 -15.42 -15.34 22.49
CA VAL A 337 -15.10 -14.91 21.11
C VAL A 337 -14.94 -16.11 20.18
N SER A 338 -14.28 -17.17 20.63
CA SER A 338 -14.13 -18.42 19.86
C SER A 338 -15.50 -19.07 19.59
N GLY A 339 -16.40 -19.10 20.55
CA GLY A 339 -17.77 -19.58 20.35
C GLY A 339 -18.58 -18.73 19.34
N LEU A 340 -18.34 -17.41 19.28
CA LEU A 340 -18.91 -16.55 18.24
C LEU A 340 -18.33 -16.91 16.86
N ILE A 341 -17.00 -17.08 16.76
CA ILE A 341 -16.33 -17.45 15.51
C ILE A 341 -16.87 -18.78 14.98
N GLU A 342 -17.07 -19.76 15.85
CA GLU A 342 -17.63 -21.07 15.49
C GLU A 342 -19.04 -20.91 14.89
N LYS A 343 -19.91 -20.13 15.51
CA LYS A 343 -21.27 -19.85 15.00
C LYS A 343 -21.21 -19.12 13.64
N ILE A 344 -20.33 -18.15 13.51
CA ILE A 344 -20.13 -17.40 12.26
C ILE A 344 -19.66 -18.34 11.15
N SER A 345 -18.71 -19.24 11.43
CA SER A 345 -18.12 -20.15 10.45
C SER A 345 -19.10 -21.18 9.89
N ALA A 346 -20.22 -21.41 10.56
CA ALA A 346 -21.28 -22.29 10.06
C ALA A 346 -21.90 -21.78 8.73
N SER A 347 -21.77 -20.47 8.42
CA SER A 347 -22.28 -19.85 7.20
C SER A 347 -21.27 -19.80 6.06
N GLY A 348 -20.04 -20.29 6.24
CA GLY A 348 -19.01 -20.33 5.18
C GLY A 348 -17.59 -20.11 5.69
N ASN A 349 -16.63 -20.19 4.79
CA ASN A 349 -15.22 -20.01 5.12
C ASN A 349 -14.99 -18.67 5.80
N THR A 350 -14.26 -18.70 6.90
CA THR A 350 -14.09 -17.59 7.83
C THR A 350 -12.61 -17.26 8.01
N LEU A 351 -12.24 -16.02 7.71
CA LEU A 351 -10.92 -15.47 8.01
C LEU A 351 -10.99 -14.61 9.27
N VAL A 352 -10.22 -14.99 10.28
CA VAL A 352 -10.12 -14.27 11.56
C VAL A 352 -8.80 -13.52 11.63
N LEU A 353 -8.84 -12.22 11.85
CA LEU A 353 -7.67 -11.37 11.97
C LEU A 353 -7.45 -10.90 13.41
N VAL A 354 -6.24 -11.12 13.91
CA VAL A 354 -5.81 -10.77 15.26
C VAL A 354 -4.57 -9.87 15.24
N ASP A 355 -4.39 -9.06 16.29
CA ASP A 355 -3.21 -8.19 16.41
C ASP A 355 -1.96 -8.95 16.88
N ARG A 356 -2.14 -10.00 17.69
CA ARG A 356 -1.04 -10.74 18.35
C ARG A 356 -1.11 -12.23 18.08
N ILE A 357 0.06 -12.84 17.92
CA ILE A 357 0.21 -14.30 17.74
C ILE A 357 -0.46 -15.06 18.91
N LYS A 358 -0.28 -14.58 20.15
CA LYS A 358 -0.89 -15.20 21.34
C LYS A 358 -2.43 -15.26 21.25
N ALA A 359 -3.06 -14.21 20.74
CA ALA A 359 -4.52 -14.19 20.55
C ALA A 359 -4.98 -15.25 19.53
N GLY A 360 -4.21 -15.36 18.42
CA GLY A 360 -4.46 -16.41 17.41
C GLY A 360 -4.30 -17.83 17.99
N GLY A 361 -3.26 -18.05 18.80
CA GLY A 361 -3.06 -19.32 19.50
C GLY A 361 -4.24 -19.70 20.40
N LEU A 362 -4.73 -18.76 21.22
CA LEU A 362 -5.88 -18.99 22.10
C LEU A 362 -7.16 -19.35 21.31
N ILE A 363 -7.38 -18.73 20.15
CA ILE A 363 -8.51 -19.08 19.29
C ILE A 363 -8.36 -20.51 18.77
N CYS A 364 -7.19 -20.90 18.30
CA CYS A 364 -6.94 -22.26 17.81
C CYS A 364 -6.95 -23.31 18.91
N ASP A 365 -6.54 -22.98 20.13
CA ASP A 365 -6.67 -23.85 21.29
C ASP A 365 -8.14 -24.15 21.62
N ASN A 366 -9.02 -23.13 21.47
CA ASN A 366 -10.46 -23.26 21.69
C ASN A 366 -11.19 -23.87 20.48
N LEU A 367 -10.65 -23.74 19.27
CA LEU A 367 -11.20 -24.23 18.00
C LEU A 367 -10.17 -25.11 17.27
N PRO A 368 -10.07 -26.41 17.61
CA PRO A 368 -9.05 -27.29 17.01
C PRO A 368 -9.15 -27.42 15.48
N GLN A 369 -10.32 -27.12 14.90
CA GLN A 369 -10.53 -27.10 13.44
C GLN A 369 -9.97 -25.83 12.77
N ALA A 370 -9.56 -24.81 13.55
CA ALA A 370 -9.00 -23.58 12.99
C ALA A 370 -7.52 -23.72 12.65
N ASN A 371 -7.12 -23.17 11.52
CA ASN A 371 -5.73 -23.16 11.06
C ASN A 371 -5.09 -21.79 11.32
N PHE A 372 -3.96 -21.76 12.04
CA PHE A 372 -3.24 -20.51 12.32
C PHE A 372 -2.13 -20.26 11.30
N VAL A 373 -2.21 -19.15 10.61
CA VAL A 373 -1.20 -18.68 9.64
C VAL A 373 -0.41 -17.53 10.23
N SER A 374 0.86 -17.76 10.55
CA SER A 374 1.77 -16.75 11.11
C SER A 374 2.81 -16.29 10.09
N GLY A 375 3.46 -15.14 10.38
CA GLY A 375 4.56 -14.62 9.57
C GLY A 375 5.82 -15.48 9.61
N GLU A 376 5.95 -16.37 10.58
CA GLU A 376 7.09 -17.30 10.73
C GLU A 376 6.99 -18.52 9.82
N MET A 377 5.79 -18.83 9.30
CA MET A 377 5.59 -19.93 8.34
C MET A 377 6.29 -19.65 7.01
N LYS A 378 6.80 -20.69 6.36
CA LYS A 378 7.32 -20.59 4.99
C LYS A 378 6.20 -20.17 4.04
N SER A 379 6.53 -19.36 3.03
CA SER A 379 5.51 -18.84 2.12
C SER A 379 4.87 -19.94 1.24
N THR A 380 5.59 -21.04 0.99
CA THR A 380 5.03 -22.25 0.33
C THR A 380 3.91 -22.85 1.16
N ASP A 381 4.17 -23.10 2.45
CA ASP A 381 3.23 -23.73 3.37
C ASP A 381 1.98 -22.85 3.57
N ARG A 382 2.15 -21.52 3.56
CA ARG A 382 1.03 -20.57 3.59
C ARG A 382 0.17 -20.65 2.34
N LYS A 383 0.78 -20.78 1.17
CA LYS A 383 0.06 -20.90 -0.11
C LYS A 383 -0.77 -22.17 -0.12
N ASP A 384 -0.18 -23.30 0.27
CA ASP A 384 -0.89 -24.59 0.34
C ASP A 384 -2.10 -24.52 1.28
N GLN A 385 -1.98 -23.82 2.41
CA GLN A 385 -3.12 -23.60 3.32
C GLN A 385 -4.20 -22.72 2.69
N TYR A 386 -3.84 -21.69 1.94
CA TYR A 386 -4.83 -20.84 1.26
C TYR A 386 -5.57 -21.59 0.15
N ASP A 387 -4.85 -22.42 -0.60
CA ASP A 387 -5.44 -23.24 -1.65
C ASP A 387 -6.42 -24.26 -1.06
N ASN A 388 -6.05 -24.95 0.03
CA ASN A 388 -6.94 -25.88 0.75
C ASN A 388 -8.23 -25.20 1.26
N ILE A 389 -8.17 -23.93 1.67
CA ILE A 389 -9.33 -23.18 2.13
C ILE A 389 -10.25 -22.80 0.97
N ASN A 390 -9.68 -22.44 -0.17
CA ASN A 390 -10.47 -22.15 -1.37
C ASN A 390 -11.26 -23.36 -1.87
N GLU A 391 -10.74 -24.56 -1.66
CA GLU A 391 -11.39 -25.82 -2.03
C GLU A 391 -12.36 -26.32 -0.94
N GLY A 392 -12.16 -25.91 0.31
CA GLY A 392 -12.93 -26.37 1.47
C GLY A 392 -14.23 -25.59 1.70
N THR A 393 -15.04 -26.10 2.62
CA THR A 393 -16.27 -25.44 3.13
C THR A 393 -16.20 -25.27 4.62
N ASN A 394 -16.71 -24.13 5.13
CA ASN A 394 -16.76 -23.80 6.55
C ASN A 394 -15.39 -23.85 7.28
N GLN A 395 -14.32 -23.59 6.54
CA GLN A 395 -12.97 -23.56 7.08
C GLN A 395 -12.75 -22.28 7.90
N ILE A 396 -11.99 -22.41 9.00
CA ILE A 396 -11.59 -21.28 9.83
C ILE A 396 -10.08 -21.06 9.69
N VAL A 397 -9.70 -19.87 9.27
CA VAL A 397 -8.30 -19.44 9.21
C VAL A 397 -8.10 -18.29 10.16
N VAL A 398 -7.11 -18.39 11.00
CA VAL A 398 -6.68 -17.32 11.90
C VAL A 398 -5.35 -16.77 11.41
N ALA A 399 -5.24 -15.46 11.25
CA ALA A 399 -4.00 -14.81 10.84
C ALA A 399 -3.80 -13.50 11.59
N THR A 400 -2.55 -13.03 11.67
CA THR A 400 -2.29 -11.68 12.17
C THR A 400 -2.61 -10.63 11.11
N TYR A 401 -2.99 -9.40 11.54
CA TYR A 401 -3.19 -8.29 10.60
C TYR A 401 -1.97 -8.02 9.72
N GLY A 402 -0.76 -8.24 10.24
CA GLY A 402 0.48 -8.12 9.46
C GLY A 402 0.56 -9.12 8.31
N VAL A 403 0.22 -10.37 8.55
CA VAL A 403 0.17 -11.42 7.51
C VAL A 403 -0.94 -11.12 6.50
N ALA A 404 -2.10 -10.71 6.97
CA ALA A 404 -3.22 -10.33 6.10
C ALA A 404 -2.90 -9.12 5.21
N ALA A 405 -2.20 -8.12 5.75
CA ALA A 405 -1.79 -6.94 4.99
C ALA A 405 -0.85 -7.27 3.82
N VAL A 406 -0.22 -8.45 3.84
CA VAL A 406 0.95 -8.78 3.05
C VAL A 406 0.67 -9.79 1.92
N GLY A 407 -0.47 -10.48 1.88
CA GLY A 407 -0.63 -11.42 0.80
C GLY A 407 -1.66 -12.54 0.94
N ILE A 408 -2.64 -12.43 1.80
CA ILE A 408 -3.75 -13.40 1.81
C ILE A 408 -4.57 -13.24 0.52
N ASN A 409 -4.60 -14.28 -0.28
CA ASN A 409 -5.43 -14.36 -1.49
C ASN A 409 -6.39 -15.56 -1.37
N ILE A 410 -7.49 -15.37 -0.66
CA ILE A 410 -8.54 -16.37 -0.51
C ILE A 410 -9.87 -15.75 -0.99
N PRO A 411 -10.25 -15.91 -2.27
CA PRO A 411 -11.50 -15.35 -2.78
C PRO A 411 -12.74 -15.88 -2.05
N ARG A 412 -12.77 -17.15 -1.68
CA ARG A 412 -13.92 -17.81 -1.03
C ARG A 412 -13.99 -17.57 0.49
N ILE A 413 -13.73 -16.32 0.95
CA ILE A 413 -14.02 -15.87 2.31
C ILE A 413 -15.44 -15.31 2.35
N PHE A 414 -16.33 -15.95 3.05
CA PHE A 414 -17.72 -15.50 3.28
C PHE A 414 -17.86 -14.67 4.54
N ASN A 415 -17.00 -14.94 5.53
CA ASN A 415 -16.95 -14.21 6.80
C ASN A 415 -15.54 -13.67 7.06
N LEU A 416 -15.42 -12.38 7.31
CA LEU A 416 -14.19 -11.74 7.78
C LEU A 416 -14.39 -11.27 9.22
N VAL A 417 -13.66 -11.84 10.16
CA VAL A 417 -13.73 -11.49 11.57
C VAL A 417 -12.52 -10.66 11.95
N LEU A 418 -12.76 -9.44 12.45
CA LEU A 418 -11.74 -8.51 12.91
C LEU A 418 -11.76 -8.46 14.43
N ILE A 419 -10.71 -8.93 15.09
CA ILE A 419 -10.60 -8.89 16.56
C ILE A 419 -9.85 -7.64 16.98
N GLU A 420 -10.51 -6.73 17.68
CA GLU A 420 -9.97 -5.47 18.18
C GLU A 420 -9.06 -4.76 17.13
N PRO A 421 -9.62 -4.41 15.96
CA PRO A 421 -8.80 -3.97 14.81
C PRO A 421 -8.09 -2.61 15.01
N GLY A 422 -8.29 -1.96 16.16
CA GLY A 422 -7.68 -0.67 16.47
C GLY A 422 -8.31 0.50 15.71
N LYS A 423 -7.52 1.54 15.45
CA LYS A 423 -7.97 2.77 14.77
C LYS A 423 -7.27 3.03 13.41
N SER A 424 -6.45 2.11 12.94
CA SER A 424 -5.73 2.31 11.67
C SER A 424 -6.67 2.17 10.49
N PHE A 425 -6.96 3.28 9.83
CA PHE A 425 -7.75 3.33 8.60
C PHE A 425 -7.23 2.36 7.54
N VAL A 426 -5.93 2.42 7.26
CA VAL A 426 -5.27 1.56 6.26
C VAL A 426 -5.46 0.09 6.59
N ARG A 427 -5.18 -0.32 7.84
CA ARG A 427 -5.31 -1.71 8.29
C ARG A 427 -6.74 -2.22 8.10
N VAL A 428 -7.74 -1.46 8.55
CA VAL A 428 -9.14 -1.88 8.50
C VAL A 428 -9.63 -1.98 7.07
N ILE A 429 -9.45 -0.94 6.26
CA ILE A 429 -9.94 -0.90 4.89
C ILE A 429 -9.25 -1.94 4.00
N GLN A 430 -7.96 -2.17 4.18
CA GLN A 430 -7.25 -3.22 3.43
C GLN A 430 -7.67 -4.63 3.83
N SER A 431 -7.93 -4.85 5.13
CA SER A 431 -8.45 -6.14 5.59
C SER A 431 -9.81 -6.43 4.97
N ILE A 432 -10.71 -5.45 4.97
CA ILE A 432 -12.03 -5.56 4.34
C ILE A 432 -11.87 -5.79 2.83
N GLY A 433 -11.05 -5.00 2.14
CA GLY A 433 -10.80 -5.14 0.70
C GLY A 433 -10.31 -6.53 0.27
N ARG A 434 -9.66 -7.28 1.18
CA ARG A 434 -9.27 -8.68 0.92
C ARG A 434 -10.43 -9.65 1.12
N GLY A 435 -11.26 -9.41 2.11
CA GLY A 435 -12.44 -10.23 2.40
C GLY A 435 -13.51 -10.13 1.31
N ILE A 436 -13.66 -8.95 0.68
CA ILE A 436 -14.72 -8.72 -0.34
C ILE A 436 -14.33 -9.12 -1.77
N ARG A 437 -13.21 -9.82 -1.97
CA ARG A 437 -12.89 -10.38 -3.28
C ARG A 437 -14.00 -11.32 -3.73
N LYS A 438 -14.33 -11.27 -5.03
CA LYS A 438 -15.39 -12.08 -5.60
C LYS A 438 -14.93 -13.53 -5.81
N ALA A 439 -15.86 -14.47 -5.64
CA ALA A 439 -15.75 -15.86 -6.08
C ALA A 439 -17.05 -16.24 -6.80
N GLU A 440 -17.06 -17.31 -7.57
CA GLU A 440 -18.22 -17.71 -8.38
C GLU A 440 -19.48 -17.95 -7.53
N ASP A 441 -19.30 -18.46 -6.31
CA ASP A 441 -20.36 -18.78 -5.35
C ASP A 441 -20.55 -17.69 -4.26
N LYS A 442 -20.03 -16.48 -4.49
CA LYS A 442 -19.99 -15.45 -3.45
C LYS A 442 -20.31 -14.04 -3.96
N ASP A 443 -21.50 -13.57 -3.64
CA ASP A 443 -21.95 -12.21 -3.95
C ASP A 443 -21.91 -11.27 -2.74
N ASN A 444 -21.88 -11.82 -1.52
CA ASN A 444 -21.89 -11.03 -0.27
C ASN A 444 -20.87 -11.57 0.73
N VAL A 445 -20.33 -10.68 1.55
CA VAL A 445 -19.42 -10.98 2.65
C VAL A 445 -19.92 -10.36 3.93
N GLN A 446 -19.97 -11.13 5.00
CA GLN A 446 -20.24 -10.63 6.33
C GLN A 446 -18.91 -10.26 7.01
N ILE A 447 -18.79 -9.02 7.43
CA ILE A 447 -17.63 -8.53 8.17
C ILE A 447 -18.05 -8.37 9.63
N TRP A 448 -17.29 -8.96 10.53
CA TRP A 448 -17.56 -8.96 11.96
C TRP A 448 -16.48 -8.16 12.67
N ASP A 449 -16.83 -6.97 13.14
CA ASP A 449 -15.94 -6.09 13.94
C ASP A 449 -16.19 -6.38 15.42
N ILE A 450 -15.43 -7.32 15.98
CA ILE A 450 -15.53 -7.70 17.39
C ILE A 450 -14.69 -6.73 18.22
N THR A 451 -15.34 -5.93 19.01
CA THR A 451 -14.77 -4.83 19.79
C THR A 451 -15.38 -4.77 21.18
N SER A 452 -15.08 -3.74 21.98
CA SER A 452 -15.57 -3.64 23.35
C SER A 452 -16.07 -2.25 23.74
N THR A 453 -16.69 -2.16 24.94
CA THR A 453 -17.04 -0.88 25.57
C THR A 453 -15.88 -0.27 26.35
N ALA A 454 -14.73 -0.92 26.44
CA ALA A 454 -13.55 -0.43 27.11
C ALA A 454 -13.06 0.91 26.50
N LYS A 455 -12.40 1.71 27.30
CA LYS A 455 -12.10 3.13 27.01
C LYS A 455 -11.45 3.38 25.65
N PHE A 456 -10.36 2.69 25.35
CA PHE A 456 -9.62 2.88 24.09
C PHE A 456 -10.30 2.16 22.91
N SER A 457 -10.81 0.96 23.12
CA SER A 457 -11.57 0.19 22.13
C SER A 457 -12.80 0.97 21.65
N LYS A 458 -13.60 1.56 22.56
CA LYS A 458 -14.74 2.42 22.23
C LYS A 458 -14.32 3.66 21.41
N LYS A 459 -13.21 4.30 21.76
CA LYS A 459 -12.66 5.43 21.01
C LYS A 459 -12.24 5.00 19.58
N HIS A 460 -11.59 3.86 19.47
CA HIS A 460 -11.18 3.30 18.18
C HIS A 460 -12.37 2.92 17.30
N LEU A 461 -13.43 2.36 17.88
CA LEU A 461 -14.69 2.10 17.17
C LEU A 461 -15.28 3.39 16.59
N THR A 462 -15.22 4.50 17.33
CA THR A 462 -15.70 5.80 16.84
C THR A 462 -14.97 6.23 15.57
N GLU A 463 -13.66 6.02 15.49
CA GLU A 463 -12.89 6.30 14.27
C GLU A 463 -13.24 5.32 13.13
N ARG A 464 -13.36 4.01 13.43
CA ARG A 464 -13.73 3.01 12.41
C ARG A 464 -15.10 3.27 11.80
N LYS A 465 -16.07 3.74 12.57
CA LYS A 465 -17.40 4.13 12.04
C LYS A 465 -17.33 5.23 10.99
N LYS A 466 -16.36 6.17 11.12
CA LYS A 466 -16.11 7.17 10.07
C LYS A 466 -15.58 6.49 8.81
N PHE A 467 -14.66 5.53 8.97
CA PHE A 467 -14.08 4.79 7.85
C PHE A 467 -15.13 3.96 7.10
N TYR A 468 -16.04 3.30 7.80
CA TYR A 468 -17.13 2.54 7.18
C TYR A 468 -18.06 3.45 6.38
N LYS A 469 -18.38 4.64 6.90
CA LYS A 469 -19.17 5.65 6.18
C LYS A 469 -18.46 6.19 4.94
N GLU A 470 -17.18 6.54 5.07
CA GLU A 470 -16.37 7.06 3.96
C GLU A 470 -16.20 6.02 2.84
N ALA A 471 -16.10 4.74 3.19
CA ALA A 471 -15.98 3.64 2.24
C ALA A 471 -17.32 3.14 1.71
N ASN A 472 -18.45 3.73 2.13
CA ASN A 472 -19.81 3.29 1.81
C ASN A 472 -20.08 1.83 2.21
N TYR A 473 -19.48 1.35 3.30
CA TYR A 473 -19.78 0.03 3.86
C TYR A 473 -20.95 0.14 4.83
N PRO A 474 -22.10 -0.49 4.55
CA PRO A 474 -23.21 -0.52 5.48
C PRO A 474 -22.80 -1.25 6.76
N PHE A 475 -23.23 -0.74 7.92
CA PHE A 475 -22.90 -1.36 9.21
C PHE A 475 -24.05 -1.28 10.22
N SER A 476 -24.09 -2.28 11.08
CA SER A 476 -24.96 -2.36 12.26
C SER A 476 -24.12 -2.53 13.53
N ILE A 477 -24.69 -2.20 14.69
CA ILE A 477 -23.99 -2.32 15.99
C ILE A 477 -24.90 -3.08 16.96
N GLU A 478 -24.36 -4.17 17.47
CA GLU A 478 -24.96 -4.95 18.55
C GLU A 478 -24.09 -4.86 19.80
N LYS A 479 -24.71 -4.59 20.95
CA LYS A 479 -24.07 -4.64 22.27
C LYS A 479 -24.34 -5.97 22.90
N VAL A 480 -23.30 -6.69 23.28
CA VAL A 480 -23.39 -8.02 23.85
C VAL A 480 -22.89 -8.01 25.29
N ASP A 481 -23.68 -8.60 26.17
CA ASP A 481 -23.30 -8.92 27.53
C ASP A 481 -22.77 -10.35 27.52
N TRP A 482 -21.48 -10.52 27.73
CA TRP A 482 -20.81 -11.81 27.60
C TRP A 482 -20.38 -12.41 28.94
N GLN A 483 -20.52 -11.65 30.04
CA GLN A 483 -20.17 -12.04 31.41
C GLN A 483 -21.35 -12.63 32.12
#